data_b01af6e77564c402e24776c143f3b18b
#
_entry.id   b01af6e77564c402e24776c143f3b18b
#
_cell.length_a   1.000
_cell.length_b   1.000
_cell.length_c   1.000
_cell.angle_alpha   90.00
_cell.angle_beta   90.00
_cell.angle_gamma   90.00
#
_symmetry.space_group_name_H-M   'P 1'
#
loop_
_entity.id
_entity.type
_entity.pdbx_description
1 polymer ?
#
loop_
_entity_poly.entity_id
_entity_poly.type
_entity_poly.pdbx_seq_one_letter_code
_entity_poly.pdbx_strand_id
1 'polypeptide(L)'
;MTQAPVSVSLVIIAKNEERTIGKVIDAAKELVTEIIVIDSGSSDKTCEIATERGARVIFQEWLGYAAQKNFAIDQAQGDWILSLDADEILSPALVEEMKQLIASPGFAQFDGYKIPRVLYIGEKAVLHGGFYPDAQLRLIKRGAGRFGDRLVHEAIKMDGPKTVLKNHMDHYSYRTVDDFAQAMEKYARLSAKEFYGRIESGRAKPGFRTSLLNLFLHPYWTFFQRFVLRGGFKDGSLGLKLALIYSDYVRKKILYLRELLSGGTG
;
A
#
# COMPACT_ATOMS: atom_id res chain seq x y z
N MET A 1 -3.62 24.64 31.01
CA MET A 1 -4.78 23.88 30.48
C MET A 1 -4.23 22.58 29.94
N THR A 2 -4.52 21.45 30.55
CA THR A 2 -4.13 20.13 30.04
C THR A 2 -4.95 19.88 28.78
N GLN A 3 -4.28 19.78 27.65
CA GLN A 3 -4.89 19.43 26.39
C GLN A 3 -5.52 18.03 26.55
N ALA A 4 -6.78 17.86 26.12
CA ALA A 4 -7.39 16.54 26.14
C ALA A 4 -6.52 15.55 25.38
N PRO A 5 -6.42 14.29 25.83
CA PRO A 5 -5.61 13.29 25.14
C PRO A 5 -6.13 13.11 23.70
N VAL A 6 -5.21 13.12 22.74
CA VAL A 6 -5.51 12.92 21.33
C VAL A 6 -6.13 11.53 21.12
N SER A 7 -7.30 11.48 20.50
CA SER A 7 -7.94 10.21 20.15
C SER A 7 -7.55 9.77 18.75
N VAL A 8 -7.16 8.49 18.60
CA VAL A 8 -6.78 7.89 17.31
C VAL A 8 -7.66 6.69 17.03
N SER A 9 -8.31 6.65 15.87
CA SER A 9 -9.03 5.47 15.38
C SER A 9 -8.15 4.67 14.41
N LEU A 10 -7.95 3.38 14.70
CA LEU A 10 -7.39 2.44 13.71
C LEU A 10 -8.52 1.98 12.79
N VAL A 11 -8.33 2.11 11.48
CA VAL A 11 -9.25 1.60 10.47
C VAL A 11 -8.54 0.62 9.55
N ILE A 12 -9.14 -0.56 9.35
CA ILE A 12 -8.60 -1.64 8.54
C ILE A 12 -9.71 -2.16 7.62
N ILE A 13 -9.39 -2.42 6.35
CA ILE A 13 -10.25 -3.22 5.46
C ILE A 13 -9.69 -4.62 5.40
N ALA A 14 -10.55 -5.65 5.44
CA ALA A 14 -10.10 -7.04 5.51
C ALA A 14 -10.98 -7.97 4.64
N LYS A 15 -10.33 -9.03 4.12
CA LYS A 15 -10.97 -10.21 3.54
C LYS A 15 -10.01 -11.39 3.57
N ASN A 16 -10.28 -12.41 4.41
CA ASN A 16 -9.47 -13.61 4.57
C ASN A 16 -8.01 -13.33 5.00
N GLU A 17 -7.87 -12.58 6.10
CA GLU A 17 -6.60 -12.12 6.65
C GLU A 17 -6.33 -12.67 8.07
N GLU A 18 -6.84 -13.88 8.38
CA GLU A 18 -6.67 -14.53 9.70
C GLU A 18 -5.22 -14.63 10.17
N ARG A 19 -4.25 -14.65 9.24
CA ARG A 19 -2.83 -14.80 9.55
C ARG A 19 -2.17 -13.54 10.07
N THR A 20 -2.66 -12.38 9.69
CA THR A 20 -2.00 -11.07 9.89
C THR A 20 -2.83 -10.10 10.69
N ILE A 21 -4.16 -10.11 10.57
CA ILE A 21 -5.06 -9.15 11.21
C ILE A 21 -4.82 -9.00 12.72
N GLY A 22 -4.61 -10.12 13.43
CA GLY A 22 -4.32 -10.10 14.85
C GLY A 22 -3.03 -9.35 15.19
N LYS A 23 -1.96 -9.58 14.43
CA LYS A 23 -0.67 -8.92 14.62
C LYS A 23 -0.74 -7.42 14.31
N VAL A 24 -1.52 -7.03 13.28
CA VAL A 24 -1.74 -5.62 12.93
C VAL A 24 -2.43 -4.89 14.07
N ILE A 25 -3.50 -5.47 14.61
CA ILE A 25 -4.24 -4.89 15.74
C ILE A 25 -3.36 -4.83 17.00
N ASP A 26 -2.69 -5.93 17.36
CA ASP A 26 -1.85 -6.00 18.55
C ASP A 26 -0.70 -4.97 18.50
N ALA A 27 -0.09 -4.74 17.32
CA ALA A 27 0.96 -3.75 17.16
C ALA A 27 0.48 -2.30 17.32
N ALA A 28 -0.76 -1.99 16.95
CA ALA A 28 -1.31 -0.64 17.02
C ALA A 28 -2.07 -0.35 18.34
N LYS A 29 -2.42 -1.37 19.12
CA LYS A 29 -3.34 -1.31 20.25
C LYS A 29 -3.03 -0.21 21.27
N GLU A 30 -1.76 0.04 21.55
CA GLU A 30 -1.34 1.04 22.54
C GLU A 30 -1.40 2.48 22.03
N LEU A 31 -1.60 2.66 20.71
CA LEU A 31 -1.63 3.98 20.05
C LEU A 31 -3.06 4.48 19.85
N VAL A 32 -4.07 3.60 19.94
CA VAL A 32 -5.41 3.89 19.44
C VAL A 32 -6.47 3.76 20.53
N THR A 33 -7.51 4.56 20.42
CA THR A 33 -8.65 4.55 21.32
C THR A 33 -9.84 3.78 20.75
N GLU A 34 -9.82 3.50 19.45
CA GLU A 34 -10.87 2.79 18.71
C GLU A 34 -10.25 1.93 17.61
N ILE A 35 -10.82 0.75 17.38
CA ILE A 35 -10.39 -0.17 16.32
C ILE A 35 -11.62 -0.56 15.51
N ILE A 36 -11.55 -0.32 14.18
CA ILE A 36 -12.63 -0.59 13.23
C ILE A 36 -12.07 -1.49 12.12
N VAL A 37 -12.74 -2.61 11.90
CA VAL A 37 -12.43 -3.53 10.80
C VAL A 37 -13.63 -3.60 9.87
N ILE A 38 -13.43 -3.24 8.62
CA ILE A 38 -14.43 -3.38 7.56
C ILE A 38 -14.18 -4.69 6.84
N ASP A 39 -15.03 -5.66 7.09
CA ASP A 39 -14.95 -6.99 6.48
C ASP A 39 -15.78 -7.07 5.19
N SER A 40 -15.20 -7.66 4.15
CA SER A 40 -15.85 -7.83 2.83
C SER A 40 -16.34 -9.26 2.61
N GLY A 41 -16.72 -9.97 3.67
CA GLY A 41 -17.18 -11.36 3.63
C GLY A 41 -16.03 -12.35 3.72
N SER A 42 -15.27 -12.29 4.80
CA SER A 42 -14.29 -13.32 5.16
C SER A 42 -14.95 -14.64 5.47
N SER A 43 -14.36 -15.73 5.00
CA SER A 43 -14.78 -17.12 5.25
C SER A 43 -13.84 -17.85 6.23
N ASP A 44 -12.76 -17.19 6.65
CA ASP A 44 -11.80 -17.67 7.63
C ASP A 44 -12.04 -17.00 9.01
N LYS A 45 -11.10 -17.11 9.94
CA LYS A 45 -11.22 -16.56 11.29
C LYS A 45 -10.93 -15.06 11.42
N THR A 46 -10.86 -14.30 10.33
CA THR A 46 -10.53 -12.86 10.34
C THR A 46 -11.41 -12.08 11.30
N CYS A 47 -12.74 -12.22 11.19
CA CYS A 47 -13.70 -11.49 12.02
C CYS A 47 -13.63 -11.90 13.50
N GLU A 48 -13.49 -13.20 13.80
CA GLU A 48 -13.33 -13.74 15.14
C GLU A 48 -12.09 -13.14 15.82
N ILE A 49 -10.93 -13.22 15.15
CA ILE A 49 -9.64 -12.72 15.64
C ILE A 49 -9.68 -11.21 15.91
N ALA A 50 -10.31 -10.44 15.02
CA ALA A 50 -10.44 -8.99 15.17
C ALA A 50 -11.34 -8.64 16.36
N THR A 51 -12.48 -9.32 16.51
CA THR A 51 -13.44 -9.09 17.61
C THR A 51 -12.83 -9.40 18.96
N GLU A 52 -12.11 -10.51 19.10
CA GLU A 52 -11.39 -10.89 20.33
C GLU A 52 -10.37 -9.83 20.79
N ARG A 53 -9.85 -9.02 19.85
CA ARG A 53 -8.91 -7.92 20.13
C ARG A 53 -9.59 -6.57 20.34
N GLY A 54 -10.93 -6.58 20.47
CA GLY A 54 -11.71 -5.39 20.76
C GLY A 54 -12.04 -4.52 19.54
N ALA A 55 -11.88 -5.04 18.32
CA ALA A 55 -12.29 -4.33 17.13
C ALA A 55 -13.82 -4.35 16.95
N ARG A 56 -14.37 -3.23 16.51
CA ARG A 56 -15.71 -3.14 15.97
C ARG A 56 -15.67 -3.61 14.51
N VAL A 57 -16.13 -4.84 14.27
CA VAL A 57 -16.19 -5.43 12.93
C VAL A 57 -17.51 -5.03 12.26
N ILE A 58 -17.42 -4.47 11.04
CA ILE A 58 -18.56 -4.05 10.24
C ILE A 58 -18.49 -4.77 8.91
N PHE A 59 -19.55 -5.48 8.55
CA PHE A 59 -19.67 -6.05 7.21
C PHE A 59 -20.00 -4.95 6.20
N GLN A 60 -19.25 -4.92 5.10
CA GLN A 60 -19.53 -4.09 3.93
C GLN A 60 -19.17 -4.85 2.67
N GLU A 61 -20.12 -5.07 1.79
CA GLU A 61 -19.86 -5.65 0.48
C GLU A 61 -18.76 -4.85 -0.25
N TRP A 62 -17.97 -5.54 -1.06
CA TRP A 62 -16.79 -4.96 -1.69
C TRP A 62 -17.14 -3.82 -2.66
N LEU A 63 -16.68 -2.62 -2.35
CA LEU A 63 -16.89 -1.40 -3.12
C LEU A 63 -15.70 -1.02 -4.03
N GLY A 64 -14.61 -1.80 -3.99
CA GLY A 64 -13.31 -1.42 -4.53
C GLY A 64 -12.42 -0.77 -3.45
N TYR A 65 -11.10 -0.83 -3.63
CA TYR A 65 -10.14 -0.46 -2.58
C TYR A 65 -10.37 0.96 -2.01
N ALA A 66 -10.42 1.98 -2.88
CA ALA A 66 -10.56 3.36 -2.43
C ALA A 66 -11.88 3.62 -1.70
N ALA A 67 -13.00 3.14 -2.25
CA ALA A 67 -14.32 3.32 -1.66
C ALA A 67 -14.45 2.56 -0.33
N GLN A 68 -13.90 1.34 -0.24
CA GLN A 68 -13.89 0.53 0.98
C GLN A 68 -13.08 1.20 2.11
N LYS A 69 -11.89 1.73 1.77
CA LYS A 69 -11.05 2.48 2.72
C LYS A 69 -11.71 3.78 3.16
N ASN A 70 -12.38 4.49 2.24
CA ASN A 70 -13.12 5.69 2.57
C ASN A 70 -14.33 5.39 3.47
N PHE A 71 -15.04 4.28 3.22
CA PHE A 71 -16.11 3.83 4.10
C PHE A 71 -15.57 3.55 5.52
N ALA A 72 -14.39 2.91 5.64
CA ALA A 72 -13.74 2.71 6.92
C ALA A 72 -13.39 4.02 7.64
N ILE A 73 -12.87 5.01 6.92
CA ILE A 73 -12.58 6.36 7.43
C ILE A 73 -13.86 7.04 7.96
N ASP A 74 -14.99 6.87 7.27
CA ASP A 74 -16.28 7.47 7.66
C ASP A 74 -16.86 6.87 8.96
N GLN A 75 -16.44 5.66 9.34
CA GLN A 75 -16.84 5.04 10.60
C GLN A 75 -16.02 5.51 11.81
N ALA A 76 -14.87 6.19 11.59
CA ALA A 76 -13.94 6.61 12.63
C ALA A 76 -14.46 7.83 13.41
N GLN A 77 -14.31 7.78 14.76
CA GLN A 77 -14.73 8.85 15.66
C GLN A 77 -13.55 9.63 16.26
N GLY A 78 -12.34 9.09 16.24
CA GLY A 78 -11.14 9.73 16.76
C GLY A 78 -10.77 11.02 16.01
N ASP A 79 -9.99 11.88 16.66
CA ASP A 79 -9.47 13.11 16.07
C ASP A 79 -8.48 12.83 14.92
N TRP A 80 -7.84 11.68 14.99
CA TRP A 80 -6.89 11.17 14.02
C TRP A 80 -7.28 9.77 13.57
N ILE A 81 -6.90 9.44 12.34
CA ILE A 81 -7.18 8.15 11.71
C ILE A 81 -5.86 7.50 11.30
N LEU A 82 -5.59 6.33 11.84
CA LEU A 82 -4.53 5.43 11.40
C LEU A 82 -5.14 4.39 10.46
N SER A 83 -4.91 4.53 9.15
CA SER A 83 -5.43 3.61 8.14
C SER A 83 -4.35 2.62 7.74
N LEU A 84 -4.51 1.36 8.14
CA LEU A 84 -3.58 0.27 7.80
C LEU A 84 -4.27 -0.76 6.90
N ASP A 85 -3.49 -1.41 6.07
CA ASP A 85 -3.92 -2.63 5.39
C ASP A 85 -3.80 -3.82 6.36
N ALA A 86 -4.59 -4.87 6.18
CA ALA A 86 -4.66 -5.99 7.11
C ALA A 86 -3.37 -6.84 7.21
N ASP A 87 -2.36 -6.49 6.39
CA ASP A 87 -1.04 -7.10 6.30
C ASP A 87 0.11 -6.11 6.61
N GLU A 88 -0.21 -4.90 7.13
CA GLU A 88 0.75 -3.86 7.53
C GLU A 88 0.92 -3.82 9.06
N ILE A 89 2.07 -4.26 9.55
CA ILE A 89 2.37 -4.37 10.99
C ILE A 89 3.34 -3.27 11.39
N LEU A 90 2.97 -2.45 12.38
CA LEU A 90 3.86 -1.42 12.92
C LEU A 90 5.07 -2.05 13.61
N SER A 91 6.28 -1.63 13.27
CA SER A 91 7.47 -2.08 14.00
C SER A 91 7.47 -1.52 15.43
N PRO A 92 8.09 -2.21 16.42
CA PRO A 92 8.17 -1.69 17.80
C PRO A 92 8.81 -0.29 17.88
N ALA A 93 9.81 -0.02 17.06
CA ALA A 93 10.46 1.29 16.99
C ALA A 93 9.51 2.37 16.45
N LEU A 94 8.65 2.04 15.48
CA LEU A 94 7.62 2.97 14.98
C LEU A 94 6.55 3.23 16.03
N VAL A 95 6.11 2.22 16.76
CA VAL A 95 5.13 2.38 17.85
C VAL A 95 5.66 3.35 18.89
N GLU A 96 6.91 3.20 19.30
CA GLU A 96 7.53 4.11 20.27
C GLU A 96 7.68 5.53 19.71
N GLU A 97 8.10 5.69 18.46
CA GLU A 97 8.16 7.00 17.78
C GLU A 97 6.77 7.66 17.75
N MET A 98 5.72 6.91 17.42
CA MET A 98 4.36 7.44 17.36
C MET A 98 3.81 7.83 18.73
N LYS A 99 4.10 7.07 19.79
CA LYS A 99 3.72 7.44 21.18
C LYS A 99 4.33 8.77 21.58
N GLN A 100 5.64 8.95 21.37
CA GLN A 100 6.34 10.17 21.66
C GLN A 100 5.82 11.34 20.83
N LEU A 101 5.55 11.10 19.55
CA LEU A 101 5.01 12.10 18.64
C LEU A 101 3.63 12.58 19.08
N ILE A 102 2.69 11.65 19.34
CA ILE A 102 1.31 11.98 19.74
C ILE A 102 1.28 12.75 21.06
N ALA A 103 2.19 12.45 21.98
CA ALA A 103 2.32 13.17 23.23
C ALA A 103 3.01 14.57 23.09
N SER A 104 3.61 14.86 21.94
CA SER A 104 4.36 16.08 21.72
C SER A 104 3.48 17.28 21.33
N PRO A 105 3.80 18.50 21.74
CA PRO A 105 3.12 19.73 21.27
C PRO A 105 3.22 19.92 19.75
N GLY A 106 4.24 19.34 19.11
CA GLY A 106 4.46 19.41 17.67
C GLY A 106 3.56 18.53 16.82
N PHE A 107 2.80 17.62 17.44
CA PHE A 107 1.94 16.68 16.70
C PHE A 107 0.94 17.38 15.78
N ALA A 108 0.31 18.45 16.23
CA ALA A 108 -0.69 19.18 15.47
C ALA A 108 -0.11 20.14 14.39
N GLN A 109 1.21 20.20 14.21
CA GLN A 109 1.84 21.02 13.15
C GLN A 109 1.63 20.45 11.75
N PHE A 110 1.34 19.16 11.66
CA PHE A 110 1.06 18.47 10.41
C PHE A 110 -0.36 17.91 10.44
N ASP A 111 -0.99 17.79 9.28
CA ASP A 111 -2.29 17.15 9.11
C ASP A 111 -2.16 15.68 8.71
N GLY A 112 -0.94 15.22 8.41
CA GLY A 112 -0.69 13.83 8.06
C GLY A 112 0.77 13.40 8.15
N TYR A 113 0.93 12.10 8.43
CA TYR A 113 2.22 11.45 8.60
C TYR A 113 2.33 10.26 7.65
N LYS A 114 3.39 10.28 6.85
CA LYS A 114 3.77 9.14 6.02
C LYS A 114 4.63 8.18 6.83
N ILE A 115 4.35 6.90 6.69
CA ILE A 115 5.08 5.82 7.33
C ILE A 115 5.87 5.08 6.26
N PRO A 116 7.21 4.97 6.37
CA PRO A 116 8.03 4.10 5.53
C PRO A 116 7.53 2.67 5.63
N ARG A 117 7.52 1.93 4.51
CA ARG A 117 7.01 0.57 4.47
C ARG A 117 8.08 -0.37 3.92
N VAL A 118 8.36 -1.45 4.64
CA VAL A 118 9.28 -2.52 4.23
C VAL A 118 8.46 -3.66 3.65
N LEU A 119 8.70 -3.99 2.38
CA LEU A 119 8.08 -5.15 1.73
C LEU A 119 8.70 -6.44 2.26
N TYR A 120 7.85 -7.40 2.62
CA TYR A 120 8.25 -8.77 2.92
C TYR A 120 7.79 -9.74 1.84
N ILE A 121 8.68 -10.66 1.47
CA ILE A 121 8.37 -11.84 0.65
C ILE A 121 8.59 -13.07 1.54
N GLY A 122 7.50 -13.69 1.98
CA GLY A 122 7.57 -14.64 3.10
C GLY A 122 8.07 -13.95 4.36
N GLU A 123 9.21 -14.42 4.90
CA GLU A 123 9.84 -13.83 6.08
C GLU A 123 11.04 -12.92 5.74
N LYS A 124 11.31 -12.68 4.46
CA LYS A 124 12.47 -11.89 4.03
C LYS A 124 12.10 -10.45 3.72
N ALA A 125 12.71 -9.52 4.43
CA ALA A 125 12.62 -8.10 4.14
C ALA A 125 13.33 -7.75 2.82
N VAL A 126 12.72 -6.87 2.03
CA VAL A 126 13.28 -6.32 0.80
C VAL A 126 13.63 -4.85 1.03
N LEU A 127 14.91 -4.57 1.18
CA LEU A 127 15.41 -3.24 1.57
C LEU A 127 16.00 -2.45 0.41
N HIS A 128 16.27 -3.09 -0.72
CA HIS A 128 16.96 -2.48 -1.85
C HIS A 128 16.17 -2.62 -3.15
N GLY A 129 16.78 -2.32 -4.29
CA GLY A 129 16.09 -2.43 -5.58
C GLY A 129 14.99 -1.38 -5.80
N GLY A 130 14.88 -0.38 -4.92
CA GLY A 130 13.86 0.67 -4.98
C GLY A 130 12.49 0.21 -4.45
N PHE A 131 12.49 -0.77 -3.53
CA PHE A 131 11.31 -1.18 -2.77
C PHE A 131 11.19 -0.43 -1.43
N TYR A 132 12.32 0.04 -0.89
CA TYR A 132 12.36 0.82 0.34
C TYR A 132 13.15 2.13 0.14
N PRO A 133 12.76 3.23 0.81
CA PRO A 133 11.52 3.44 1.55
C PRO A 133 10.32 3.64 0.62
N ASP A 134 9.23 2.93 0.88
CA ASP A 134 7.92 3.13 0.22
C ASP A 134 6.99 3.83 1.21
N ALA A 135 7.15 5.15 1.37
CA ALA A 135 6.46 5.91 2.41
C ALA A 135 4.99 6.18 2.05
N GLN A 136 4.07 5.57 2.79
CA GLN A 136 2.62 5.67 2.62
C GLN A 136 2.02 6.63 3.65
N LEU A 137 1.09 7.50 3.23
CA LEU A 137 0.32 8.34 4.14
C LEU A 137 -0.68 7.45 4.87
N ARG A 138 -0.47 7.24 6.18
CA ARG A 138 -1.24 6.29 7.00
C ARG A 138 -1.89 6.93 8.22
N LEU A 139 -1.29 7.94 8.81
CA LEU A 139 -1.86 8.68 9.92
C LEU A 139 -2.28 10.06 9.43
N ILE A 140 -3.56 10.39 9.52
CA ILE A 140 -4.14 11.66 9.08
C ILE A 140 -5.09 12.23 10.13
N LYS A 141 -5.17 13.55 10.20
CA LYS A 141 -6.21 14.23 10.95
C LYS A 141 -7.56 13.94 10.33
N ARG A 142 -8.58 13.68 11.15
CA ARG A 142 -9.92 13.38 10.66
C ARG A 142 -10.44 14.53 9.77
N GLY A 143 -10.93 14.17 8.57
CA GLY A 143 -11.41 15.14 7.57
C GLY A 143 -10.32 15.76 6.70
N ALA A 144 -9.02 15.57 6.98
CA ALA A 144 -7.93 16.19 6.21
C ALA A 144 -7.65 15.48 4.87
N GLY A 145 -8.06 14.22 4.70
CA GLY A 145 -7.74 13.48 3.48
C GLY A 145 -8.66 12.28 3.23
N ARG A 146 -8.70 11.83 1.98
CA ARG A 146 -9.46 10.64 1.53
C ARG A 146 -8.70 9.91 0.44
N PHE A 147 -8.96 8.61 0.30
CA PHE A 147 -8.41 7.82 -0.81
C PHE A 147 -9.01 8.28 -2.14
N GLY A 148 -8.15 8.49 -3.12
CA GLY A 148 -8.58 8.89 -4.48
C GLY A 148 -8.90 7.68 -5.35
N ASP A 149 -9.83 7.85 -6.31
CA ASP A 149 -10.35 6.84 -7.23
C ASP A 149 -9.31 6.44 -8.30
N ARG A 150 -8.21 5.79 -7.91
CA ARG A 150 -7.28 5.15 -8.85
C ARG A 150 -7.48 3.63 -8.80
N LEU A 151 -7.46 3.00 -9.98
CA LEU A 151 -7.58 1.54 -10.10
C LEU A 151 -6.34 0.80 -9.57
N VAL A 152 -5.19 1.48 -9.59
CA VAL A 152 -3.89 0.96 -9.13
C VAL A 152 -3.20 2.06 -8.33
N HIS A 153 -2.65 1.70 -7.17
CA HIS A 153 -1.96 2.61 -6.23
C HIS A 153 -2.90 3.68 -5.63
N GLU A 154 -3.89 3.22 -4.85
CA GLU A 154 -4.72 4.12 -4.05
C GLU A 154 -3.84 4.83 -3.02
N ALA A 155 -3.92 6.15 -3.03
CA ALA A 155 -3.23 6.97 -2.05
C ALA A 155 -4.20 7.97 -1.43
N ILE A 156 -4.01 8.28 -0.16
CA ILE A 156 -4.74 9.35 0.48
C ILE A 156 -4.32 10.68 -0.18
N LYS A 157 -5.30 11.38 -0.74
CA LYS A 157 -5.16 12.75 -1.23
C LYS A 157 -5.43 13.71 -0.08
N MET A 158 -4.52 14.64 0.11
CA MET A 158 -4.56 15.63 1.18
C MET A 158 -3.75 16.86 0.76
N ASP A 159 -4.28 18.04 1.00
CA ASP A 159 -3.63 19.31 0.64
C ASP A 159 -2.81 19.89 1.81
N GLY A 160 -3.14 19.54 3.06
CA GLY A 160 -2.47 20.02 4.26
C GLY A 160 -1.01 19.58 4.42
N PRO A 161 -0.28 20.18 5.38
CA PRO A 161 1.10 19.86 5.66
C PRO A 161 1.27 18.42 6.12
N LYS A 162 2.30 17.74 5.59
CA LYS A 162 2.60 16.33 5.88
C LYS A 162 4.10 16.11 6.00
N THR A 163 4.47 15.15 6.83
CA THR A 163 5.86 14.75 7.02
C THR A 163 6.01 13.24 6.96
N VAL A 164 7.24 12.76 7.07
CA VAL A 164 7.58 11.33 7.01
C VAL A 164 8.19 10.94 8.35
N LEU A 165 7.69 9.86 8.95
CA LEU A 165 8.26 9.25 10.15
C LEU A 165 9.59 8.54 9.82
N LYS A 166 10.42 8.31 10.83
CA LYS A 166 11.75 7.71 10.66
C LYS A 166 11.68 6.19 10.59
N ASN A 167 10.86 5.59 11.45
CA ASN A 167 10.71 4.15 11.57
C ASN A 167 9.65 3.63 10.60
N HIS A 168 9.64 2.33 10.36
CA HIS A 168 8.85 1.68 9.32
C HIS A 168 7.76 0.77 9.88
N MET A 169 6.80 0.45 9.03
CA MET A 169 5.90 -0.69 9.17
C MET A 169 6.33 -1.81 8.23
N ASP A 170 6.08 -3.05 8.64
CA ASP A 170 6.32 -4.27 7.87
C ASP A 170 5.07 -4.62 7.06
N HIS A 171 5.25 -4.96 5.77
CA HIS A 171 4.15 -5.25 4.85
C HIS A 171 4.30 -6.66 4.27
N TYR A 172 3.46 -7.58 4.72
CA TYR A 172 3.50 -9.01 4.41
C TYR A 172 2.61 -9.39 3.22
N SER A 173 2.69 -8.63 2.11
CA SER A 173 1.83 -8.79 0.94
C SER A 173 1.98 -10.10 0.19
N TYR A 174 3.16 -10.71 0.20
CA TYR A 174 3.44 -11.88 -0.61
C TYR A 174 4.06 -13.00 0.21
N ARG A 175 3.49 -14.20 0.10
CA ARG A 175 4.03 -15.39 0.79
C ARG A 175 5.27 -15.94 0.08
N THR A 176 5.27 -15.86 -1.25
CA THR A 176 6.31 -16.42 -2.10
C THR A 176 6.71 -15.43 -3.19
N VAL A 177 7.83 -15.71 -3.85
CA VAL A 177 8.26 -14.96 -5.04
C VAL A 177 7.26 -15.16 -6.20
N ASP A 178 6.60 -16.31 -6.25
CA ASP A 178 5.61 -16.62 -7.30
C ASP A 178 4.33 -15.78 -7.10
N ASP A 179 3.88 -15.57 -5.86
CA ASP A 179 2.76 -14.66 -5.57
C ASP A 179 3.08 -13.23 -6.03
N PHE A 180 4.31 -12.77 -5.79
CA PHE A 180 4.78 -11.48 -6.29
C PHE A 180 4.78 -11.44 -7.83
N ALA A 181 5.25 -12.50 -8.50
CA ALA A 181 5.26 -12.57 -9.95
C ALA A 181 3.83 -12.51 -10.54
N GLN A 182 2.88 -13.26 -9.95
CA GLN A 182 1.47 -13.25 -10.35
C GLN A 182 0.83 -11.87 -10.15
N ALA A 183 1.13 -11.20 -9.03
CA ALA A 183 0.67 -9.84 -8.79
C ALA A 183 1.23 -8.84 -9.83
N MET A 184 2.51 -8.96 -10.18
CA MET A 184 3.13 -8.13 -11.22
C MET A 184 2.50 -8.37 -12.59
N GLU A 185 2.13 -9.62 -12.93
CA GLU A 185 1.39 -9.95 -14.14
C GLU A 185 0.04 -9.24 -14.19
N LYS A 186 -0.75 -9.34 -13.10
CA LYS A 186 -2.03 -8.65 -12.96
C LYS A 186 -1.88 -7.12 -13.10
N TYR A 187 -0.88 -6.55 -12.43
CA TYR A 187 -0.62 -5.10 -12.50
C TYR A 187 -0.17 -4.66 -13.90
N ALA A 188 0.54 -5.51 -14.65
CA ALA A 188 0.91 -5.21 -16.04
C ALA A 188 -0.33 -5.05 -16.93
N ARG A 189 -1.31 -5.96 -16.81
CA ARG A 189 -2.58 -5.88 -17.54
C ARG A 189 -3.40 -4.65 -17.14
N LEU A 190 -3.56 -4.40 -15.84
CA LEU A 190 -4.30 -3.23 -15.34
C LEU A 190 -3.67 -1.92 -15.77
N SER A 191 -2.34 -1.81 -15.69
CA SER A 191 -1.61 -0.61 -16.13
C SER A 191 -1.71 -0.38 -17.63
N ALA A 192 -1.74 -1.45 -18.42
CA ALA A 192 -1.95 -1.36 -19.86
C ALA A 192 -3.36 -0.86 -20.19
N LYS A 193 -4.40 -1.42 -19.54
CA LYS A 193 -5.80 -1.00 -19.67
C LYS A 193 -6.01 0.46 -19.27
N GLU A 194 -5.44 0.89 -18.14
CA GLU A 194 -5.52 2.29 -17.70
C GLU A 194 -4.89 3.24 -18.72
N PHE A 195 -3.70 2.89 -19.22
CA PHE A 195 -3.03 3.74 -20.20
C PHE A 195 -3.76 3.76 -21.56
N TYR A 196 -4.33 2.62 -21.98
CA TYR A 196 -5.17 2.52 -23.17
C TYR A 196 -6.41 3.44 -23.05
N GLY A 197 -7.14 3.40 -21.95
CA GLY A 197 -8.28 4.31 -21.72
C GLY A 197 -7.90 5.80 -21.72
N ARG A 198 -6.64 6.14 -21.32
CA ARG A 198 -6.12 7.51 -21.46
C ARG A 198 -5.86 7.88 -22.93
N ILE A 199 -5.46 6.92 -23.76
CA ILE A 199 -5.29 7.13 -25.20
C ILE A 199 -6.65 7.33 -25.85
N GLU A 200 -7.64 6.46 -25.59
CA GLU A 200 -9.00 6.57 -26.14
C GLU A 200 -9.67 7.89 -25.80
N SER A 201 -9.47 8.38 -24.56
CA SER A 201 -10.00 9.68 -24.11
C SER A 201 -9.17 10.88 -24.57
N GLY A 202 -8.18 10.72 -25.44
CA GLY A 202 -7.31 11.81 -25.96
C GLY A 202 -6.34 12.39 -24.93
N ARG A 203 -6.26 11.84 -23.70
CA ARG A 203 -5.41 12.31 -22.61
C ARG A 203 -3.96 11.81 -22.70
N ALA A 204 -3.67 10.87 -23.62
CA ALA A 204 -2.33 10.36 -23.87
C ALA A 204 -2.15 9.96 -25.33
N LYS A 205 -0.88 9.83 -25.78
CA LYS A 205 -0.53 9.31 -27.11
C LYS A 205 0.31 8.04 -26.95
N PRO A 206 0.21 7.06 -27.87
CA PRO A 206 1.04 5.85 -27.85
C PRO A 206 2.54 6.16 -27.84
N GLY A 207 3.00 6.89 -28.85
CA GLY A 207 4.37 7.41 -29.00
C GLY A 207 5.46 6.35 -28.76
N PHE A 208 6.59 6.78 -28.20
CA PHE A 208 7.72 5.91 -27.89
C PHE A 208 7.37 4.76 -26.93
N ARG A 209 6.36 4.94 -26.05
CA ARG A 209 5.97 3.92 -25.06
C ARG A 209 5.52 2.59 -25.67
N THR A 210 5.04 2.60 -26.90
CA THR A 210 4.58 1.39 -27.62
C THR A 210 5.55 0.93 -28.69
N SER A 211 6.70 1.59 -28.86
CA SER A 211 7.69 1.23 -29.87
C SER A 211 8.36 -0.12 -29.56
N LEU A 212 8.80 -0.82 -30.62
CA LEU A 212 9.59 -2.05 -30.47
C LEU A 212 10.91 -1.76 -29.75
N LEU A 213 11.54 -0.61 -30.01
CA LEU A 213 12.77 -0.22 -29.35
C LEU A 213 12.56 -0.14 -27.81
N ASN A 214 11.46 0.46 -27.37
CA ASN A 214 11.14 0.55 -25.96
C ASN A 214 10.83 -0.82 -25.33
N LEU A 215 10.25 -1.75 -26.12
CA LEU A 215 9.98 -3.12 -25.67
C LEU A 215 11.27 -3.87 -25.28
N PHE A 216 12.40 -3.55 -25.90
CA PHE A 216 13.69 -4.15 -25.57
C PHE A 216 14.48 -3.30 -24.56
N LEU A 217 14.63 -2.01 -24.79
CA LEU A 217 15.51 -1.16 -23.97
C LEU A 217 14.98 -0.95 -22.54
N HIS A 218 13.66 -0.73 -22.37
CA HIS A 218 13.09 -0.39 -21.07
C HIS A 218 13.20 -1.51 -20.03
N PRO A 219 12.93 -2.79 -20.36
CA PRO A 219 13.15 -3.89 -19.41
C PRO A 219 14.62 -4.02 -18.97
N TYR A 220 15.58 -3.93 -19.91
CA TYR A 220 17.01 -3.98 -19.57
C TYR A 220 17.44 -2.83 -18.67
N TRP A 221 17.00 -1.61 -19.02
CA TRP A 221 17.25 -0.45 -18.17
C TRP A 221 16.62 -0.60 -16.78
N THR A 222 15.40 -1.12 -16.70
CA THR A 222 14.70 -1.37 -15.43
C THR A 222 15.45 -2.38 -14.57
N PHE A 223 15.91 -3.48 -15.18
CA PHE A 223 16.74 -4.46 -14.48
C PHE A 223 18.03 -3.82 -13.94
N PHE A 224 18.79 -3.14 -14.80
CA PHE A 224 20.04 -2.48 -14.40
C PHE A 224 19.82 -1.45 -13.30
N GLN A 225 18.81 -0.60 -13.43
CA GLN A 225 18.47 0.39 -12.43
C GLN A 225 18.12 -0.25 -11.07
N ARG A 226 17.29 -1.30 -11.06
CA ARG A 226 16.86 -1.94 -9.82
C ARG A 226 17.95 -2.78 -9.19
N PHE A 227 18.59 -3.63 -9.99
CA PHE A 227 19.58 -4.57 -9.46
C PHE A 227 20.90 -3.89 -9.14
N VAL A 228 21.40 -3.01 -10.02
CA VAL A 228 22.70 -2.36 -9.85
C VAL A 228 22.59 -1.02 -9.15
N LEU A 229 21.92 -0.02 -9.79
CA LEU A 229 21.94 1.36 -9.30
C LEU A 229 21.22 1.53 -7.97
N ARG A 230 20.12 0.80 -7.74
CA ARG A 230 19.36 0.80 -6.47
C ARG A 230 19.78 -0.31 -5.51
N GLY A 231 20.91 -0.97 -5.80
CA GLY A 231 21.53 -1.93 -4.89
C GLY A 231 20.75 -3.22 -4.67
N GLY A 232 19.85 -3.62 -5.59
CA GLY A 232 19.07 -4.86 -5.45
C GLY A 232 19.92 -6.11 -5.24
N PHE A 233 21.18 -6.10 -5.71
CA PHE A 233 22.14 -7.18 -5.45
C PHE A 233 22.44 -7.39 -3.95
N LYS A 234 22.22 -6.39 -3.11
CA LYS A 234 22.41 -6.50 -1.65
C LYS A 234 21.36 -7.40 -0.98
N ASP A 235 20.19 -7.56 -1.60
CA ASP A 235 19.15 -8.51 -1.15
C ASP A 235 19.42 -9.94 -1.69
N GLY A 236 20.62 -10.19 -2.26
CA GLY A 236 21.08 -11.49 -2.72
C GLY A 236 20.24 -12.07 -3.86
N SER A 237 19.98 -13.40 -3.79
CA SER A 237 19.19 -14.11 -4.80
C SER A 237 17.74 -13.62 -4.88
N LEU A 238 17.18 -13.14 -3.77
CA LEU A 238 15.85 -12.54 -3.76
C LEU A 238 15.83 -11.25 -4.59
N GLY A 239 16.77 -10.34 -4.36
CA GLY A 239 16.88 -9.08 -5.11
C GLY A 239 17.05 -9.30 -6.62
N LEU A 240 17.83 -10.34 -7.03
CA LEU A 240 17.95 -10.73 -8.43
C LEU A 240 16.59 -11.15 -9.02
N LYS A 241 15.87 -12.06 -8.33
CA LYS A 241 14.56 -12.55 -8.77
C LYS A 241 13.56 -11.40 -8.91
N LEU A 242 13.49 -10.51 -7.91
CA LEU A 242 12.58 -9.37 -7.94
C LEU A 242 12.92 -8.37 -9.07
N ALA A 243 14.20 -8.12 -9.33
CA ALA A 243 14.64 -7.27 -10.43
C ALA A 243 14.25 -7.85 -11.80
N LEU A 244 14.38 -9.18 -11.99
CA LEU A 244 13.95 -9.87 -13.19
C LEU A 244 12.44 -9.83 -13.38
N ILE A 245 11.67 -10.14 -12.34
CA ILE A 245 10.20 -10.09 -12.38
C ILE A 245 9.71 -8.67 -12.70
N TYR A 246 10.33 -7.64 -12.11
CA TYR A 246 9.94 -6.26 -12.36
C TYR A 246 10.33 -5.80 -13.78
N SER A 247 11.45 -6.28 -14.32
CA SER A 247 11.83 -6.10 -15.71
C SER A 247 10.80 -6.73 -16.67
N ASP A 248 10.38 -7.96 -16.38
CA ASP A 248 9.34 -8.66 -17.15
C ASP A 248 7.96 -7.96 -17.03
N TYR A 249 7.60 -7.46 -15.85
CA TYR A 249 6.41 -6.61 -15.66
C TYR A 249 6.39 -5.42 -16.63
N VAL A 250 7.53 -4.72 -16.76
CA VAL A 250 7.64 -3.58 -17.68
C VAL A 250 7.48 -4.01 -19.12
N ARG A 251 8.10 -5.15 -19.51
CA ARG A 251 7.97 -5.73 -20.85
C ARG A 251 6.52 -6.11 -21.15
N LYS A 252 5.86 -6.83 -20.25
CA LYS A 252 4.48 -7.29 -20.39
C LYS A 252 3.49 -6.12 -20.48
N LYS A 253 3.67 -5.07 -19.66
CA LYS A 253 2.86 -3.87 -19.77
C LYS A 253 2.88 -3.25 -21.17
N ILE A 254 4.04 -3.24 -21.83
CA ILE A 254 4.17 -2.73 -23.20
C ILE A 254 3.47 -3.69 -24.18
N LEU A 255 3.65 -5.00 -24.03
CA LEU A 255 3.02 -6.01 -24.89
C LEU A 255 1.49 -5.93 -24.81
N TYR A 256 0.91 -5.94 -23.61
CA TYR A 256 -0.55 -5.83 -23.42
C TYR A 256 -1.12 -4.52 -23.99
N LEU A 257 -0.39 -3.41 -23.82
CA LEU A 257 -0.82 -2.16 -24.42
C LEU A 257 -0.83 -2.24 -25.96
N ARG A 258 0.18 -2.87 -26.57
CA ARG A 258 0.23 -3.06 -28.03
C ARG A 258 -0.89 -3.97 -28.52
N GLU A 259 -1.19 -5.03 -27.79
CA GLU A 259 -2.32 -5.95 -28.07
C GLU A 259 -3.65 -5.19 -28.09
N LEU A 260 -3.92 -4.38 -27.06
CA LEU A 260 -5.12 -3.53 -27.00
C LEU A 260 -5.21 -2.55 -28.17
N LEU A 261 -4.09 -1.94 -28.57
CA LEU A 261 -4.04 -0.99 -29.70
C LEU A 261 -4.22 -1.66 -31.07
N SER A 262 -3.92 -2.96 -31.20
CA SER A 262 -4.12 -3.74 -32.42
C SER A 262 -5.51 -4.34 -32.55
N GLY A 263 -6.43 -4.08 -31.60
CA GLY A 263 -7.80 -4.62 -31.61
C GLY A 263 -7.92 -6.02 -31.00
N GLY A 264 -6.89 -6.50 -30.30
CA GLY A 264 -6.94 -7.74 -29.52
C GLY A 264 -7.87 -7.58 -28.31
N THR A 265 -8.82 -8.52 -28.13
CA THR A 265 -9.63 -8.62 -26.92
C THR A 265 -8.77 -9.21 -25.81
N GLY A 266 -8.28 -8.38 -24.91
CA GLY A 266 -7.46 -8.82 -23.75
C GLY A 266 -8.29 -9.23 -22.53
#